data_710d006c0f3359af6a8812d9e5130246
#
_entry.id   710d006c0f3359af6a8812d9e5130246
#
_cell.length_a   1.000
_cell.length_b   1.000
_cell.length_c   1.000
_cell.angle_alpha   90.00
_cell.angle_beta   90.00
_cell.angle_gamma   90.00
#
_symmetry.space_group_name_H-M   'P 1'
#
loop_
_entity.id
_entity.type
_entity.pdbx_description
1 polymer ?
#
loop_
_entity_poly.entity_id
_entity_poly.type
_entity_poly.pdbx_seq_one_letter_code
_entity_poly.pdbx_strand_id
1 'polypeptide(L)'
;VRGGTVSDLLAGRADMAAGLAVRGAGALGASARATLVAHDVPARLAAADPALWGPAAESAALDRLGWLHAHRRSRDLLPQLAELAAELSDLDHVVLAGARGDTLAAEVLAECLGRPVTVLDTADPGPVRAALADRPARTLLVLAARHGLDRTTDAHLRAYRQAWADEGPDAARHVVVVTEPGTDLAARADELGAVVLPAEPGVAGPWAALTAFGVVPAALAGAPVAEVLDEAEALTAALDRDRDNPGLALGAALGAAPGEGRHTVALVPDGTGLDGLGRWAGALLADATGGRLLPVAVESPDSPGATGPGVLTVGLGGALGAGVGPGVAADVAVNGPLGAHLLTWTYAAATAAVTLRTDPFAAPAAAAAHDEADSGPPSSVEDAIEVYAPSGAPADLTGALCWLLDGLGEREHLAVTAYLDPRADAALAGLRPLLARHTRRPVTFTWGPRRPEHTDTRGRHLQITGAVTDDLEVPGRPYTFAQLQAAQAAGDRRALAGRERPVLRLHLTKRAAGVAQLLDTAGRTRT
;
A
#
# COMPACT_ATOMS: atom_id res chain seq x y z
N VAL A 1 -27.73 34.74 -18.94
CA VAL A 1 -27.79 33.26 -18.94
C VAL A 1 -26.85 32.78 -20.02
N ARG A 2 -25.62 32.40 -19.68
CA ARG A 2 -24.68 31.77 -20.60
C ARG A 2 -25.14 30.32 -20.81
N GLY A 3 -25.50 29.96 -22.04
CA GLY A 3 -25.85 28.59 -22.40
C GLY A 3 -24.64 27.68 -22.22
N GLY A 4 -24.67 26.82 -21.20
CA GLY A 4 -23.72 25.73 -21.03
C GLY A 4 -23.85 24.79 -22.24
N THR A 5 -22.75 24.33 -22.78
CA THR A 5 -22.70 23.37 -23.87
C THR A 5 -23.13 21.99 -23.40
N VAL A 6 -23.57 21.11 -24.28
CA VAL A 6 -23.85 19.69 -23.97
C VAL A 6 -22.65 19.03 -23.30
N SER A 7 -21.42 19.50 -23.60
CA SER A 7 -20.17 19.08 -22.96
C SER A 7 -20.12 19.45 -21.47
N ASP A 8 -20.63 20.64 -21.09
CA ASP A 8 -20.67 21.07 -19.67
C ASP A 8 -21.71 20.28 -18.87
N LEU A 9 -22.80 19.86 -19.51
CA LEU A 9 -23.81 19.00 -18.90
C LEU A 9 -23.30 17.56 -18.69
N LEU A 10 -22.43 17.06 -19.58
CA LEU A 10 -21.80 15.74 -19.46
C LEU A 10 -20.63 15.75 -18.46
N ALA A 11 -19.89 16.86 -18.35
CA ALA A 11 -18.80 17.02 -17.38
C ALA A 11 -19.28 17.02 -15.91
N GLY A 12 -20.55 17.40 -15.68
CA GLY A 12 -21.14 17.42 -14.33
C GLY A 12 -21.88 16.12 -13.94
N ARG A 13 -22.01 15.15 -14.85
CA ARG A 13 -22.74 13.91 -14.54
C ARG A 13 -21.83 12.93 -13.79
N ALA A 14 -22.27 12.48 -12.61
CA ALA A 14 -21.61 11.40 -11.88
C ALA A 14 -21.95 10.05 -12.51
N ASP A 15 -20.97 9.15 -12.62
CA ASP A 15 -21.23 7.72 -12.75
C ASP A 15 -21.52 7.16 -11.36
N MET A 16 -22.76 6.70 -11.15
CA MET A 16 -23.24 6.27 -9.82
C MET A 16 -23.82 4.86 -9.89
N ALA A 17 -23.44 4.06 -8.92
CA ALA A 17 -24.04 2.75 -8.69
C ALA A 17 -23.88 2.33 -7.21
N ALA A 18 -24.86 1.63 -6.67
CA ALA A 18 -24.83 1.03 -5.34
C ALA A 18 -24.31 1.98 -4.23
N GLY A 19 -24.73 3.23 -4.26
CA GLY A 19 -24.29 4.21 -3.26
C GLY A 19 -22.88 4.76 -3.44
N LEU A 20 -22.18 4.43 -4.53
CA LEU A 20 -20.88 5.03 -4.87
C LEU A 20 -21.01 5.94 -6.08
N ALA A 21 -20.33 7.08 -6.04
CA ALA A 21 -20.31 8.07 -7.11
C ALA A 21 -18.87 8.42 -7.52
N VAL A 22 -18.62 8.44 -8.83
CA VAL A 22 -17.41 8.99 -9.44
C VAL A 22 -17.79 10.27 -10.19
N ARG A 23 -17.24 11.41 -9.78
CA ARG A 23 -17.49 12.74 -10.34
C ARG A 23 -16.22 13.28 -11.00
N GLY A 24 -16.37 14.12 -12.03
CA GLY A 24 -15.24 14.76 -12.73
C GLY A 24 -14.53 13.87 -13.77
N ALA A 25 -14.64 12.56 -13.69
CA ALA A 25 -13.97 11.62 -14.58
C ALA A 25 -14.42 11.73 -16.05
N GLY A 26 -15.65 12.15 -16.30
CA GLY A 26 -16.25 12.17 -17.63
C GLY A 26 -15.54 13.09 -18.63
N ALA A 27 -15.04 14.23 -18.20
CA ALA A 27 -14.31 15.17 -19.06
C ALA A 27 -12.91 14.66 -19.42
N LEU A 28 -12.19 14.13 -18.40
CA LEU A 28 -10.82 13.63 -18.54
C LEU A 28 -10.75 12.31 -19.34
N GLY A 29 -11.65 11.38 -19.06
CA GLY A 29 -11.64 10.03 -19.60
C GLY A 29 -12.50 9.81 -20.84
N ALA A 30 -13.16 10.81 -21.42
CA ALA A 30 -14.17 10.61 -22.46
C ALA A 30 -13.68 9.78 -23.67
N SER A 31 -12.55 10.13 -24.24
CA SER A 31 -11.97 9.40 -25.39
C SER A 31 -11.51 7.99 -25.01
N ALA A 32 -10.86 7.84 -23.85
CA ALA A 32 -10.42 6.55 -23.35
C ALA A 32 -11.64 5.66 -23.08
N ARG A 33 -12.69 6.18 -22.43
CA ARG A 33 -13.94 5.45 -22.19
C ARG A 33 -14.59 4.98 -23.50
N ALA A 34 -14.68 5.85 -24.49
CA ALA A 34 -15.25 5.47 -25.78
C ALA A 34 -14.46 4.32 -26.42
N THR A 35 -13.13 4.34 -26.32
CA THR A 35 -12.26 3.27 -26.82
C THR A 35 -12.47 1.97 -26.01
N LEU A 36 -12.55 2.04 -24.70
CA LEU A 36 -12.77 0.87 -23.82
C LEU A 36 -14.13 0.21 -24.11
N VAL A 37 -15.18 1.01 -24.30
CA VAL A 37 -16.52 0.50 -24.67
C VAL A 37 -16.49 -0.11 -26.07
N ALA A 38 -15.84 0.51 -27.04
CA ALA A 38 -15.73 -0.03 -28.41
C ALA A 38 -14.97 -1.37 -28.49
N HIS A 39 -14.19 -1.69 -27.45
CA HIS A 39 -13.49 -2.98 -27.31
C HIS A 39 -14.16 -3.91 -26.29
N ASP A 40 -15.38 -3.65 -25.90
CA ASP A 40 -16.20 -4.44 -24.98
C ASP A 40 -15.51 -4.72 -23.62
N VAL A 41 -14.63 -3.80 -23.17
CA VAL A 41 -13.80 -4.01 -21.97
C VAL A 41 -14.63 -4.32 -20.73
N PRO A 42 -15.77 -3.63 -20.42
CA PRO A 42 -16.59 -4.00 -19.26
C PRO A 42 -17.10 -5.45 -19.30
N ALA A 43 -17.64 -5.88 -20.44
CA ALA A 43 -18.17 -7.24 -20.62
C ALA A 43 -17.05 -8.30 -20.59
N ARG A 44 -15.92 -8.02 -21.24
CA ARG A 44 -14.75 -8.90 -21.24
C ARG A 44 -14.16 -9.06 -19.83
N LEU A 45 -14.08 -7.98 -19.05
CA LEU A 45 -13.61 -8.02 -17.68
C LEU A 45 -14.57 -8.83 -16.79
N ALA A 46 -15.89 -8.62 -16.94
CA ALA A 46 -16.90 -9.40 -16.23
C ALA A 46 -16.86 -10.90 -16.61
N ALA A 47 -16.47 -11.23 -17.83
CA ALA A 47 -16.25 -12.59 -18.31
C ALA A 47 -14.89 -13.19 -17.90
N ALA A 48 -14.09 -12.46 -17.12
CA ALA A 48 -12.72 -12.85 -16.74
C ALA A 48 -11.82 -13.21 -17.94
N ASP A 49 -11.89 -12.40 -19.02
CA ASP A 49 -11.12 -12.64 -20.23
C ASP A 49 -9.62 -12.34 -20.01
N PRO A 50 -8.72 -13.36 -19.98
CA PRO A 50 -7.31 -13.17 -19.69
C PRO A 50 -6.55 -12.44 -20.81
N ALA A 51 -7.09 -12.45 -22.06
CA ALA A 51 -6.49 -11.79 -23.20
C ALA A 51 -6.69 -10.25 -23.19
N LEU A 52 -7.38 -9.71 -22.19
CA LEU A 52 -7.75 -8.30 -22.13
C LEU A 52 -6.54 -7.35 -22.16
N TRP A 53 -5.42 -7.73 -21.55
CA TRP A 53 -4.18 -6.93 -21.46
C TRP A 53 -3.12 -7.30 -22.49
N GLY A 54 -3.46 -8.16 -23.44
CA GLY A 54 -2.60 -8.61 -24.51
C GLY A 54 -1.79 -9.88 -24.20
N PRO A 55 -1.10 -10.45 -25.20
CA PRO A 55 -0.50 -11.77 -25.10
C PRO A 55 0.57 -11.91 -24.00
N ALA A 56 1.28 -10.84 -23.66
CA ALA A 56 2.31 -10.89 -22.63
C ALA A 56 1.75 -11.09 -21.22
N ALA A 57 0.54 -10.55 -20.95
CA ALA A 57 -0.13 -10.64 -19.66
C ALA A 57 -1.07 -11.84 -19.54
N GLU A 58 -1.44 -12.47 -20.66
CA GLU A 58 -2.49 -13.50 -20.72
C GLU A 58 -2.22 -14.69 -19.78
N SER A 59 -1.00 -15.20 -19.77
CA SER A 59 -0.63 -16.32 -18.91
C SER A 59 -0.74 -15.97 -17.41
N ALA A 60 -0.34 -14.77 -17.02
CA ALA A 60 -0.46 -14.32 -15.63
C ALA A 60 -1.92 -14.04 -15.26
N ALA A 61 -2.71 -13.49 -16.19
CA ALA A 61 -4.12 -13.19 -16.01
C ALA A 61 -4.96 -14.44 -15.77
N LEU A 62 -4.67 -15.56 -16.44
CA LEU A 62 -5.39 -16.83 -16.25
C LEU A 62 -5.47 -17.25 -14.78
N ASP A 63 -4.42 -17.03 -14.01
CA ASP A 63 -4.33 -17.45 -12.61
C ASP A 63 -4.71 -16.34 -11.62
N ARG A 64 -4.86 -15.09 -12.08
CA ARG A 64 -4.95 -13.92 -11.17
C ARG A 64 -6.27 -13.17 -11.19
N LEU A 65 -7.24 -13.58 -12.01
CA LEU A 65 -8.54 -12.91 -12.11
C LEU A 65 -9.53 -13.29 -11.01
N GLY A 66 -9.13 -14.11 -10.03
CA GLY A 66 -9.95 -14.50 -8.88
C GLY A 66 -10.51 -13.33 -8.07
N TRP A 67 -9.85 -12.15 -8.10
CA TRP A 67 -10.31 -10.95 -7.41
C TRP A 67 -11.67 -10.44 -7.90
N LEU A 68 -12.06 -10.72 -9.14
CA LEU A 68 -13.36 -10.34 -9.70
C LEU A 68 -14.54 -10.85 -8.87
N HIS A 69 -14.41 -12.00 -8.25
CA HIS A 69 -15.45 -12.66 -7.48
C HIS A 69 -15.05 -12.93 -6.02
N ALA A 70 -13.93 -12.33 -5.58
CA ALA A 70 -13.39 -12.56 -4.24
C ALA A 70 -14.38 -12.22 -3.12
N HIS A 71 -15.15 -11.15 -3.25
CA HIS A 71 -16.19 -10.76 -2.29
C HIS A 71 -17.24 -11.84 -2.07
N ARG A 72 -17.63 -12.59 -3.12
CA ARG A 72 -18.59 -13.71 -3.01
C ARG A 72 -17.99 -14.89 -2.29
N ARG A 73 -16.75 -15.28 -2.64
CA ARG A 73 -16.05 -16.38 -1.98
C ARG A 73 -15.71 -16.08 -0.53
N SER A 74 -15.33 -14.84 -0.23
CA SER A 74 -15.11 -14.42 1.15
C SER A 74 -16.39 -14.41 1.99
N ARG A 75 -17.55 -14.25 1.36
CA ARG A 75 -18.84 -14.41 2.03
C ARG A 75 -19.06 -15.84 2.53
N ASP A 76 -18.58 -16.84 1.79
CA ASP A 76 -18.67 -18.24 2.20
C ASP A 76 -17.85 -18.54 3.46
N LEU A 77 -16.84 -17.69 3.77
CA LEU A 77 -16.05 -17.80 5.01
C LEU A 77 -16.75 -17.21 6.25
N LEU A 78 -17.78 -16.35 6.08
CA LEU A 78 -18.39 -15.65 7.21
C LEU A 78 -18.92 -16.55 8.33
N PRO A 79 -19.59 -17.69 8.07
CA PRO A 79 -20.03 -18.58 9.14
C PRO A 79 -18.85 -19.13 9.93
N GLN A 80 -17.81 -19.63 9.26
CA GLN A 80 -16.60 -20.13 9.90
C GLN A 80 -15.87 -19.05 10.70
N LEU A 81 -15.82 -17.82 10.18
CA LEU A 81 -15.20 -16.69 10.89
C LEU A 81 -15.99 -16.31 12.14
N ALA A 82 -17.32 -16.37 12.09
CA ALA A 82 -18.18 -16.09 13.25
C ALA A 82 -17.98 -17.15 14.35
N GLU A 83 -17.92 -18.43 13.99
CA GLU A 83 -17.63 -19.52 14.92
C GLU A 83 -16.24 -19.37 15.54
N LEU A 84 -15.22 -19.13 14.72
CA LEU A 84 -13.83 -18.93 15.16
C LEU A 84 -13.70 -17.70 16.08
N ALA A 85 -14.32 -16.57 15.72
CA ALA A 85 -14.31 -15.37 16.56
C ALA A 85 -15.01 -15.59 17.91
N ALA A 86 -16.06 -16.40 17.97
CA ALA A 86 -16.71 -16.77 19.21
C ALA A 86 -15.83 -17.69 20.08
N GLU A 87 -15.18 -18.67 19.46
CA GLU A 87 -14.24 -19.59 20.14
C GLU A 87 -13.01 -18.85 20.72
N LEU A 88 -12.49 -17.87 19.96
CA LEU A 88 -11.30 -17.08 20.31
C LEU A 88 -11.65 -15.75 20.98
N SER A 89 -12.84 -15.59 21.54
CA SER A 89 -13.34 -14.30 22.08
C SER A 89 -12.53 -13.72 23.24
N ASP A 90 -11.72 -14.53 23.92
CA ASP A 90 -10.77 -14.11 24.94
C ASP A 90 -9.44 -13.58 24.35
N LEU A 91 -9.16 -13.83 23.05
CA LEU A 91 -8.00 -13.33 22.34
C LEU A 91 -8.38 -12.05 21.55
N ASP A 92 -8.51 -10.94 22.27
CA ASP A 92 -9.03 -9.67 21.73
C ASP A 92 -7.95 -8.72 21.19
N HIS A 93 -6.69 -9.14 21.19
CA HIS A 93 -5.58 -8.40 20.60
C HIS A 93 -5.11 -9.10 19.32
N VAL A 94 -5.57 -8.63 18.18
CA VAL A 94 -5.19 -9.19 16.88
C VAL A 94 -3.89 -8.56 16.39
N VAL A 95 -2.89 -9.40 16.14
CA VAL A 95 -1.62 -9.04 15.52
C VAL A 95 -1.54 -9.71 14.15
N LEU A 96 -1.42 -8.89 13.11
CA LEU A 96 -1.27 -9.34 11.73
C LEU A 96 0.20 -9.32 11.33
N ALA A 97 0.78 -10.48 11.05
CA ALA A 97 2.15 -10.60 10.58
C ALA A 97 2.20 -11.15 9.15
N GLY A 98 2.97 -10.50 8.29
CA GLY A 98 3.11 -10.88 6.89
C GLY A 98 3.95 -9.89 6.11
N ALA A 99 4.25 -10.21 4.86
CA ALA A 99 4.82 -9.25 3.94
C ALA A 99 3.83 -8.11 3.67
N ARG A 100 4.34 -6.90 3.50
CA ARG A 100 3.50 -5.72 3.30
C ARG A 100 2.45 -5.88 2.19
N GLY A 101 2.79 -6.54 1.10
CA GLY A 101 1.84 -6.81 0.03
C GLY A 101 0.59 -7.57 0.54
N ASP A 102 0.77 -8.46 1.51
CA ASP A 102 -0.30 -9.31 2.02
C ASP A 102 -1.02 -8.71 3.23
N THR A 103 -0.45 -7.70 3.90
CA THR A 103 -1.02 -7.09 5.12
C THR A 103 -1.74 -5.77 4.89
N LEU A 104 -1.33 -4.98 3.87
CA LEU A 104 -1.81 -3.62 3.65
C LEU A 104 -3.34 -3.53 3.51
N ALA A 105 -3.94 -4.45 2.76
CA ALA A 105 -5.38 -4.42 2.53
C ALA A 105 -6.17 -4.65 3.82
N ALA A 106 -5.74 -5.61 4.65
CA ALA A 106 -6.35 -5.88 5.95
C ALA A 106 -6.15 -4.73 6.94
N GLU A 107 -4.95 -4.13 6.96
CA GLU A 107 -4.65 -2.95 7.78
C GLU A 107 -5.63 -1.81 7.45
N VAL A 108 -5.75 -1.47 6.17
CA VAL A 108 -6.61 -0.37 5.71
C VAL A 108 -8.09 -0.69 5.95
N LEU A 109 -8.52 -1.93 5.68
CA LEU A 109 -9.89 -2.36 5.93
C LEU A 109 -10.26 -2.22 7.41
N ALA A 110 -9.42 -2.73 8.30
CA ALA A 110 -9.64 -2.68 9.74
C ALA A 110 -9.62 -1.23 10.27
N GLU A 111 -8.71 -0.40 9.77
CA GLU A 111 -8.62 1.03 10.10
C GLU A 111 -9.89 1.80 9.67
N CYS A 112 -10.32 1.64 8.41
CA CYS A 112 -11.53 2.30 7.90
C CYS A 112 -12.81 1.86 8.65
N LEU A 113 -12.84 0.64 9.19
CA LEU A 113 -13.96 0.11 9.98
C LEU A 113 -13.83 0.41 11.50
N GLY A 114 -12.82 1.19 11.91
CA GLY A 114 -12.62 1.57 13.31
C GLY A 114 -12.21 0.40 14.23
N ARG A 115 -11.61 -0.65 13.68
CA ARG A 115 -11.12 -1.84 14.38
C ARG A 115 -9.64 -2.11 14.04
N PRO A 116 -8.73 -1.18 14.39
CA PRO A 116 -7.33 -1.30 13.99
C PRO A 116 -6.68 -2.57 14.55
N VAL A 117 -5.88 -3.22 13.71
CA VAL A 117 -5.03 -4.35 14.07
C VAL A 117 -3.59 -3.89 14.30
N THR A 118 -2.84 -4.61 15.13
CA THR A 118 -1.40 -4.41 15.23
C THR A 118 -0.71 -5.11 14.06
N VAL A 119 -0.08 -4.34 13.16
CA VAL A 119 0.60 -4.91 11.98
C VAL A 119 2.09 -5.06 12.27
N LEU A 120 2.62 -6.26 12.02
CA LEU A 120 4.04 -6.60 12.03
C LEU A 120 4.50 -6.95 10.61
N ASP A 121 4.90 -5.94 9.86
CA ASP A 121 5.48 -6.04 8.51
C ASP A 121 6.92 -5.48 8.45
N THR A 122 7.54 -5.31 9.63
CA THR A 122 8.87 -4.73 9.81
C THR A 122 9.77 -5.66 10.65
N ALA A 123 11.07 -5.57 10.43
CA ALA A 123 12.06 -6.19 11.29
C ALA A 123 12.68 -5.20 12.32
N ASP A 124 12.12 -3.99 12.49
CA ASP A 124 12.56 -3.10 13.58
C ASP A 124 12.20 -3.75 14.92
N PRO A 125 13.19 -3.95 15.83
CA PRO A 125 12.94 -4.62 17.11
C PRO A 125 12.02 -3.82 18.05
N GLY A 126 11.88 -2.51 17.87
CA GLY A 126 10.99 -1.68 18.70
C GLY A 126 9.51 -2.09 18.59
N PRO A 127 8.89 -2.01 17.41
CA PRO A 127 7.52 -2.48 17.18
C PRO A 127 7.29 -3.94 17.53
N VAL A 128 8.28 -4.83 17.22
CA VAL A 128 8.17 -6.26 17.54
C VAL A 128 8.11 -6.46 19.04
N ARG A 129 9.01 -5.84 19.80
CA ARG A 129 9.03 -5.92 21.26
C ARG A 129 7.76 -5.34 21.89
N ALA A 130 7.30 -4.19 21.38
CA ALA A 130 6.07 -3.57 21.86
C ALA A 130 4.86 -4.50 21.65
N ALA A 131 4.78 -5.17 20.50
CA ALA A 131 3.71 -6.11 20.21
C ALA A 131 3.80 -7.39 21.06
N LEU A 132 5.00 -7.92 21.30
CA LEU A 132 5.22 -9.08 22.17
C LEU A 132 4.86 -8.78 23.64
N ALA A 133 5.08 -7.55 24.10
CA ALA A 133 4.77 -7.12 25.46
C ALA A 133 3.29 -6.76 25.68
N ASP A 134 2.54 -6.48 24.59
CA ASP A 134 1.13 -6.10 24.69
C ASP A 134 0.23 -7.34 24.75
N ARG A 135 -0.15 -7.70 25.96
CA ARG A 135 -1.15 -8.75 26.26
C ARG A 135 -0.89 -10.09 25.56
N PRO A 136 0.30 -10.71 25.67
CA PRO A 136 0.64 -11.93 24.94
C PRO A 136 -0.37 -13.06 25.18
N ALA A 137 -0.89 -13.23 26.41
CA ALA A 137 -1.91 -14.22 26.74
C ALA A 137 -3.29 -13.96 26.09
N ARG A 138 -3.52 -12.78 25.53
CA ARG A 138 -4.74 -12.38 24.83
C ARG A 138 -4.50 -12.07 23.35
N THR A 139 -3.31 -12.35 22.85
CA THR A 139 -2.93 -12.06 21.47
C THR A 139 -3.29 -13.22 20.55
N LEU A 140 -3.96 -12.90 19.45
CA LEU A 140 -4.17 -13.76 18.28
C LEU A 140 -3.22 -13.30 17.18
N LEU A 141 -2.26 -14.13 16.80
CA LEU A 141 -1.34 -13.89 15.70
C LEU A 141 -1.95 -14.43 14.39
N VAL A 142 -2.29 -13.54 13.49
CA VAL A 142 -2.73 -13.88 12.13
C VAL A 142 -1.53 -13.81 11.20
N LEU A 143 -1.12 -14.94 10.66
CA LEU A 143 -0.06 -15.03 9.66
C LEU A 143 -0.66 -14.95 8.25
N ALA A 144 -0.31 -13.92 7.49
CA ALA A 144 -0.79 -13.72 6.13
C ALA A 144 0.37 -13.90 5.14
N ALA A 145 0.37 -15.01 4.40
CA ALA A 145 1.38 -15.28 3.39
C ALA A 145 0.84 -16.25 2.32
N ARG A 146 1.12 -15.97 1.04
CA ARG A 146 0.58 -16.78 -0.07
C ARG A 146 1.08 -18.22 -0.07
N HIS A 147 2.38 -18.43 -0.08
CA HIS A 147 2.99 -19.75 -0.27
C HIS A 147 3.84 -20.18 0.90
N GLY A 148 4.50 -19.25 1.57
CA GLY A 148 5.41 -19.51 2.67
C GLY A 148 5.83 -18.24 3.38
N LEU A 149 6.35 -18.37 4.58
CA LEU A 149 6.81 -17.25 5.39
C LEU A 149 8.12 -16.68 4.80
N ASP A 150 8.16 -15.38 4.60
CA ASP A 150 9.42 -14.68 4.44
C ASP A 150 10.23 -14.68 5.76
N ARG A 151 11.49 -14.25 5.67
CA ARG A 151 12.39 -14.26 6.85
C ARG A 151 11.86 -13.43 8.02
N THR A 152 11.17 -12.34 7.73
CA THR A 152 10.63 -11.43 8.76
C THR A 152 9.40 -12.04 9.43
N THR A 153 8.49 -12.59 8.66
CA THR A 153 7.29 -13.26 9.18
C THR A 153 7.65 -14.54 9.94
N ASP A 154 8.65 -15.34 9.49
CA ASP A 154 9.18 -16.47 10.25
C ASP A 154 9.80 -16.01 11.58
N ALA A 155 10.51 -14.87 11.59
CA ALA A 155 11.08 -14.31 12.80
C ALA A 155 9.99 -13.88 13.81
N HIS A 156 8.91 -13.24 13.34
CA HIS A 156 7.77 -12.87 14.18
C HIS A 156 7.11 -14.11 14.80
N LEU A 157 6.81 -15.14 14.00
CA LEU A 157 6.24 -16.39 14.50
C LEU A 157 7.13 -17.04 15.58
N ARG A 158 8.44 -17.06 15.37
CA ARG A 158 9.40 -17.63 16.33
C ARG A 158 9.41 -16.84 17.63
N ALA A 159 9.41 -15.51 17.55
CA ALA A 159 9.41 -14.65 18.73
C ALA A 159 8.12 -14.84 19.57
N TYR A 160 6.95 -14.89 18.91
CA TYR A 160 5.69 -15.17 19.60
C TYR A 160 5.64 -16.56 20.23
N ARG A 161 6.09 -17.58 19.50
CA ARG A 161 6.14 -18.95 20.04
C ARG A 161 7.04 -19.06 21.27
N GLN A 162 8.16 -18.35 21.28
CA GLN A 162 9.03 -18.31 22.46
C GLN A 162 8.33 -17.60 23.62
N ALA A 163 7.72 -16.44 23.39
CA ALA A 163 6.99 -15.70 24.42
C ALA A 163 5.87 -16.53 25.03
N TRP A 164 5.09 -17.25 24.22
CA TRP A 164 4.05 -18.14 24.73
C TRP A 164 4.60 -19.36 25.47
N ALA A 165 5.70 -19.95 25.00
CA ALA A 165 6.34 -21.05 25.71
C ALA A 165 6.83 -20.65 27.12
N ASP A 166 7.29 -19.41 27.26
CA ASP A 166 7.75 -18.85 28.53
C ASP A 166 6.58 -18.53 29.49
N GLU A 167 5.40 -18.18 28.96
CA GLU A 167 4.20 -17.79 29.71
C GLU A 167 3.19 -18.93 29.90
N GLY A 168 3.33 -20.05 29.17
CA GLY A 168 2.49 -21.24 29.24
C GLY A 168 1.25 -21.37 28.39
N PRO A 169 0.83 -20.37 27.53
CA PRO A 169 -0.27 -20.57 26.61
C PRO A 169 -0.01 -21.64 25.55
N ASP A 170 -1.08 -22.30 25.08
CA ASP A 170 -1.02 -23.18 23.93
C ASP A 170 -0.82 -22.36 22.64
N ALA A 171 0.37 -22.39 22.07
CA ALA A 171 0.72 -21.64 20.87
C ALA A 171 -0.19 -21.97 19.67
N ALA A 172 -0.74 -23.17 19.59
CA ALA A 172 -1.64 -23.57 18.49
C ALA A 172 -2.91 -22.73 18.46
N ARG A 173 -3.52 -22.50 19.63
CA ARG A 173 -4.74 -21.71 19.76
C ARG A 173 -4.55 -20.23 19.43
N HIS A 174 -3.33 -19.74 19.58
CA HIS A 174 -2.97 -18.33 19.37
C HIS A 174 -2.59 -17.99 17.92
N VAL A 175 -2.62 -18.96 16.98
CA VAL A 175 -2.18 -18.74 15.60
C VAL A 175 -3.30 -19.09 14.64
N VAL A 176 -3.59 -18.14 13.75
CA VAL A 176 -4.43 -18.35 12.57
C VAL A 176 -3.57 -18.07 11.33
N VAL A 177 -3.65 -18.95 10.34
CA VAL A 177 -2.88 -18.82 9.09
C VAL A 177 -3.82 -18.57 7.93
N VAL A 178 -3.57 -17.51 7.17
CA VAL A 178 -4.23 -17.21 5.89
C VAL A 178 -3.23 -17.47 4.78
N THR A 179 -3.50 -18.49 3.96
CA THR A 179 -2.58 -18.91 2.89
C THR A 179 -3.35 -19.54 1.72
N GLU A 180 -2.70 -19.66 0.57
CA GLU A 180 -3.29 -20.42 -0.55
C GLU A 180 -3.36 -21.92 -0.21
N PRO A 181 -4.35 -22.65 -0.73
CA PRO A 181 -4.50 -24.08 -0.48
C PRO A 181 -3.31 -24.90 -0.99
N GLY A 182 -2.93 -25.94 -0.24
CA GLY A 182 -1.90 -26.90 -0.66
C GLY A 182 -0.46 -26.38 -0.61
N THR A 183 -0.22 -25.28 0.11
CA THR A 183 1.11 -24.70 0.29
C THR A 183 1.87 -25.36 1.44
N ASP A 184 3.21 -25.24 1.42
CA ASP A 184 4.06 -25.70 2.54
C ASP A 184 3.69 -24.99 3.84
N LEU A 185 3.18 -23.75 3.76
CA LEU A 185 2.71 -23.02 4.94
C LEU A 185 1.45 -23.66 5.52
N ALA A 186 0.51 -24.10 4.67
CA ALA A 186 -0.69 -24.80 5.14
C ALA A 186 -0.31 -26.11 5.86
N ALA A 187 0.57 -26.92 5.27
CA ALA A 187 1.05 -28.15 5.90
C ALA A 187 1.77 -27.88 7.24
N ARG A 188 2.59 -26.83 7.30
CA ARG A 188 3.28 -26.43 8.54
C ARG A 188 2.31 -25.93 9.60
N ALA A 189 1.24 -25.25 9.21
CA ALA A 189 0.21 -24.80 10.14
C ALA A 189 -0.56 -25.99 10.73
N ASP A 190 -0.88 -27.00 9.91
CA ASP A 190 -1.49 -28.25 10.37
C ASP A 190 -0.58 -28.98 11.39
N GLU A 191 0.73 -29.05 11.13
CA GLU A 191 1.71 -29.61 12.10
C GLU A 191 1.75 -28.82 13.43
N LEU A 192 1.48 -27.51 13.40
CA LEU A 192 1.40 -26.66 14.57
C LEU A 192 0.05 -26.77 15.29
N GLY A 193 -0.94 -27.42 14.69
CA GLY A 193 -2.33 -27.41 15.15
C GLY A 193 -3.04 -26.05 15.02
N ALA A 194 -2.53 -25.17 14.20
CA ALA A 194 -3.08 -23.84 13.96
C ALA A 194 -4.26 -23.90 12.97
N VAL A 195 -5.22 -22.97 13.11
CA VAL A 195 -6.34 -22.86 12.16
C VAL A 195 -5.85 -22.29 10.84
N VAL A 196 -6.18 -22.97 9.73
CA VAL A 196 -5.87 -22.51 8.37
C VAL A 196 -7.15 -22.02 7.69
N LEU A 197 -7.13 -20.78 7.21
CA LEU A 197 -8.19 -20.21 6.39
C LEU A 197 -7.68 -20.04 4.96
N PRO A 198 -8.32 -20.69 3.97
CA PRO A 198 -7.84 -20.68 2.60
C PRO A 198 -8.04 -19.31 1.95
N ALA A 199 -6.99 -18.78 1.35
CA ALA A 199 -7.06 -17.59 0.52
C ALA A 199 -7.33 -17.94 -0.95
N GLU A 200 -7.80 -16.95 -1.71
CA GLU A 200 -8.04 -17.07 -3.14
C GLU A 200 -6.73 -17.33 -3.89
N PRO A 201 -6.59 -18.45 -4.60
CA PRO A 201 -5.38 -18.74 -5.36
C PRO A 201 -5.08 -17.67 -6.41
N GLY A 202 -3.81 -17.33 -6.57
CA GLY A 202 -3.34 -16.38 -7.57
C GLY A 202 -3.59 -14.90 -7.25
N VAL A 203 -4.43 -14.58 -6.27
CA VAL A 203 -4.74 -13.20 -5.88
C VAL A 203 -3.88 -12.76 -4.71
N ALA A 204 -3.09 -11.71 -4.90
CA ALA A 204 -2.14 -11.23 -3.90
C ALA A 204 -2.01 -9.72 -3.88
N GLY A 205 -1.28 -9.24 -2.88
CA GLY A 205 -0.97 -7.83 -2.74
C GLY A 205 -2.23 -6.98 -2.61
N PRO A 206 -2.25 -5.78 -3.18
CA PRO A 206 -3.39 -4.88 -3.08
C PRO A 206 -4.65 -5.40 -3.78
N TRP A 207 -4.54 -6.36 -4.71
CA TRP A 207 -5.68 -7.01 -5.37
C TRP A 207 -6.49 -7.91 -4.42
N ALA A 208 -5.88 -8.32 -3.30
CA ALA A 208 -6.45 -9.26 -2.35
C ALA A 208 -7.37 -8.63 -1.29
N ALA A 209 -7.77 -7.36 -1.41
CA ALA A 209 -8.53 -6.65 -0.39
C ALA A 209 -9.87 -7.30 0.01
N LEU A 210 -10.56 -7.87 -0.95
CA LEU A 210 -11.84 -8.58 -0.73
C LEU A 210 -11.68 -10.12 -0.65
N THR A 211 -10.45 -10.63 -0.53
CA THR A 211 -10.15 -12.04 -0.26
C THR A 211 -9.97 -12.31 1.23
N ALA A 212 -9.70 -13.54 1.60
CA ALA A 212 -9.35 -13.91 2.98
C ALA A 212 -8.19 -13.10 3.55
N PHE A 213 -7.21 -12.66 2.73
CA PHE A 213 -6.10 -11.82 3.18
C PHE A 213 -6.57 -10.48 3.76
N GLY A 214 -7.58 -9.83 3.15
CA GLY A 214 -8.14 -8.60 3.68
C GLY A 214 -9.18 -8.85 4.78
N VAL A 215 -10.10 -9.79 4.54
CA VAL A 215 -11.31 -9.98 5.34
C VAL A 215 -11.04 -10.66 6.68
N VAL A 216 -10.20 -11.70 6.72
CA VAL A 216 -10.00 -12.52 7.93
C VAL A 216 -9.40 -11.72 9.10
N PRO A 217 -8.29 -11.00 8.95
CA PRO A 217 -7.73 -10.24 10.07
C PRO A 217 -8.69 -9.17 10.60
N ALA A 218 -9.41 -8.50 9.70
CA ALA A 218 -10.38 -7.48 10.07
C ALA A 218 -11.59 -8.09 10.82
N ALA A 219 -12.11 -9.23 10.34
CA ALA A 219 -13.21 -9.94 10.99
C ALA A 219 -12.83 -10.41 12.40
N LEU A 220 -11.64 -11.00 12.57
CA LEU A 220 -11.14 -11.45 13.87
C LEU A 220 -10.89 -10.27 14.83
N ALA A 221 -10.62 -9.08 14.30
CA ALA A 221 -10.59 -7.85 15.10
C ALA A 221 -11.99 -7.27 15.43
N GLY A 222 -13.06 -7.94 15.00
CA GLY A 222 -14.43 -7.54 15.25
C GLY A 222 -14.97 -6.48 14.28
N ALA A 223 -14.36 -6.33 13.11
CA ALA A 223 -14.88 -5.43 12.08
C ALA A 223 -16.11 -6.04 11.35
N PRO A 224 -17.10 -5.21 10.95
CA PRO A 224 -18.32 -5.68 10.29
C PRO A 224 -18.08 -5.98 8.80
N VAL A 225 -17.21 -6.95 8.50
CA VAL A 225 -16.79 -7.29 7.14
C VAL A 225 -17.92 -7.78 6.24
N ALA A 226 -18.99 -8.33 6.82
CA ALA A 226 -20.18 -8.75 6.06
C ALA A 226 -20.80 -7.58 5.30
N GLU A 227 -20.89 -6.39 5.93
CA GLU A 227 -21.41 -5.17 5.30
C GLU A 227 -20.55 -4.76 4.10
N VAL A 228 -19.22 -4.82 4.24
CA VAL A 228 -18.26 -4.51 3.16
C VAL A 228 -18.44 -5.44 1.97
N LEU A 229 -18.65 -6.74 2.22
CA LEU A 229 -18.91 -7.73 1.17
C LEU A 229 -20.28 -7.50 0.49
N ASP A 230 -21.30 -7.08 1.24
CA ASP A 230 -22.63 -6.71 0.72
C ASP A 230 -22.55 -5.47 -0.17
N GLU A 231 -21.82 -4.45 0.24
CA GLU A 231 -21.57 -3.23 -0.52
C GLU A 231 -20.85 -3.53 -1.85
N ALA A 232 -19.85 -4.41 -1.82
CA ALA A 232 -19.14 -4.84 -3.03
C ALA A 232 -20.08 -5.63 -3.98
N GLU A 233 -20.89 -6.57 -3.45
CA GLU A 233 -21.85 -7.34 -4.24
C GLU A 233 -22.88 -6.44 -4.90
N ALA A 234 -23.43 -5.46 -4.17
CA ALA A 234 -24.41 -4.51 -4.70
C ALA A 234 -23.89 -3.73 -5.92
N LEU A 235 -22.58 -3.47 -5.98
CA LEU A 235 -21.95 -2.75 -7.09
C LEU A 235 -21.75 -3.63 -8.33
N THR A 236 -21.59 -4.94 -8.18
CA THR A 236 -21.15 -5.85 -9.24
C THR A 236 -21.98 -5.71 -10.52
N ALA A 237 -23.32 -5.58 -10.41
CA ALA A 237 -24.21 -5.47 -11.56
C ALA A 237 -24.06 -4.17 -12.37
N ALA A 238 -23.27 -3.20 -11.90
CA ALA A 238 -22.98 -1.97 -12.64
C ALA A 238 -21.67 -2.06 -13.42
N LEU A 239 -20.78 -2.96 -13.04
CA LEU A 239 -19.39 -3.00 -13.55
C LEU A 239 -19.25 -3.65 -14.94
N ASP A 240 -20.27 -4.36 -15.41
CA ASP A 240 -20.38 -4.92 -16.76
C ASP A 240 -21.01 -3.95 -17.79
N ARG A 241 -21.48 -2.77 -17.33
CA ARG A 241 -22.21 -1.81 -18.17
C ARG A 241 -21.29 -0.76 -18.79
N ASP A 242 -21.69 -0.22 -19.93
CA ASP A 242 -21.03 0.89 -20.62
C ASP A 242 -21.34 2.25 -19.98
N ARG A 243 -22.43 2.34 -19.21
CA ARG A 243 -22.95 3.56 -18.56
C ARG A 243 -23.22 3.31 -17.10
N ASP A 244 -23.14 4.37 -16.32
CA ASP A 244 -23.34 4.31 -14.87
C ASP A 244 -22.45 3.23 -14.23
N ASN A 245 -21.21 3.14 -14.73
CA ASN A 245 -20.16 2.22 -14.30
C ASN A 245 -19.00 3.03 -13.70
N PRO A 246 -18.93 3.13 -12.36
CA PRO A 246 -17.91 3.93 -11.68
C PRO A 246 -16.49 3.38 -11.90
N GLY A 247 -16.32 2.05 -12.00
CA GLY A 247 -15.01 1.45 -12.29
C GLY A 247 -14.48 1.81 -13.67
N LEU A 248 -15.35 1.78 -14.70
CA LEU A 248 -15.01 2.20 -16.05
C LEU A 248 -14.69 3.71 -16.12
N ALA A 249 -15.50 4.54 -15.45
CA ALA A 249 -15.32 5.98 -15.47
C ALA A 249 -13.99 6.39 -14.81
N LEU A 250 -13.70 5.87 -13.61
CA LEU A 250 -12.45 6.12 -12.90
C LEU A 250 -11.25 5.58 -13.69
N GLY A 251 -11.32 4.33 -14.17
CA GLY A 251 -10.24 3.70 -14.93
C GLY A 251 -9.93 4.41 -16.25
N ALA A 252 -10.95 4.91 -16.94
CA ALA A 252 -10.77 5.71 -18.16
C ALA A 252 -10.05 7.04 -17.87
N ALA A 253 -10.41 7.73 -16.79
CA ALA A 253 -9.76 8.97 -16.38
C ALA A 253 -8.30 8.74 -15.96
N LEU A 254 -8.04 7.71 -15.15
CA LEU A 254 -6.69 7.30 -14.74
C LEU A 254 -5.83 6.91 -15.96
N GLY A 255 -6.38 6.09 -16.87
CA GLY A 255 -5.68 5.65 -18.06
C GLY A 255 -5.37 6.78 -19.07
N ALA A 256 -6.22 7.81 -19.13
CA ALA A 256 -6.03 8.97 -20.00
C ALA A 256 -5.00 9.98 -19.46
N ALA A 257 -4.83 10.06 -18.13
CA ALA A 257 -4.05 11.08 -17.46
C ALA A 257 -2.61 11.26 -17.98
N PRO A 258 -1.82 10.20 -18.25
CA PRO A 258 -0.47 10.36 -18.81
C PRO A 258 -0.45 11.00 -20.20
N GLY A 259 -1.48 10.76 -21.02
CA GLY A 259 -1.65 11.41 -22.34
C GLY A 259 -1.83 12.93 -22.26
N GLU A 260 -2.33 13.41 -21.12
CA GLU A 260 -2.48 14.83 -20.79
C GLU A 260 -1.28 15.40 -20.02
N GLY A 261 -0.19 14.64 -19.88
CA GLY A 261 0.98 15.02 -19.12
C GLY A 261 0.85 14.85 -17.60
N ARG A 262 -0.22 14.22 -17.12
CA ARG A 262 -0.49 13.98 -15.69
C ARG A 262 -0.02 12.58 -15.31
N HIS A 263 1.19 12.48 -14.84
CA HIS A 263 1.80 11.20 -14.44
C HIS A 263 1.68 10.91 -12.94
N THR A 264 1.38 11.91 -12.13
CA THR A 264 1.17 11.76 -10.68
C THR A 264 -0.32 11.72 -10.37
N VAL A 265 -0.73 10.78 -9.54
CA VAL A 265 -2.10 10.70 -9.00
C VAL A 265 -2.05 11.02 -7.51
N ALA A 266 -2.47 12.23 -7.13
CA ALA A 266 -2.61 12.58 -5.73
C ALA A 266 -3.91 12.01 -5.18
N LEU A 267 -3.81 11.12 -4.20
CA LEU A 267 -4.93 10.50 -3.50
C LEU A 267 -5.19 11.28 -2.21
N VAL A 268 -6.30 12.00 -2.18
CA VAL A 268 -6.59 13.03 -1.18
C VAL A 268 -7.80 12.63 -0.35
N PRO A 269 -7.67 12.44 0.97
CA PRO A 269 -8.82 12.21 1.83
C PRO A 269 -9.70 13.48 1.87
N ASP A 270 -11.02 13.32 1.76
CA ASP A 270 -11.97 14.44 1.81
C ASP A 270 -12.50 14.73 3.22
N GLY A 271 -12.05 13.97 4.22
CA GLY A 271 -12.44 14.13 5.63
C GLY A 271 -13.79 13.50 5.99
N THR A 272 -14.40 12.71 5.10
CA THR A 272 -15.66 12.01 5.37
C THR A 272 -15.48 10.54 5.77
N GLY A 273 -14.32 10.20 6.29
CA GLY A 273 -13.88 8.85 6.62
C GLY A 273 -13.07 8.21 5.49
N LEU A 274 -12.60 6.99 5.70
CA LEU A 274 -11.78 6.21 4.75
C LEU A 274 -10.36 6.78 4.55
N ASP A 275 -9.79 7.45 5.56
CA ASP A 275 -8.49 8.13 5.46
C ASP A 275 -7.33 7.20 5.05
N GLY A 276 -7.35 5.93 5.46
CA GLY A 276 -6.37 4.91 5.07
C GLY A 276 -6.48 4.43 3.62
N LEU A 277 -7.63 4.63 2.96
CA LEU A 277 -7.94 4.05 1.65
C LEU A 277 -6.94 4.47 0.57
N GLY A 278 -6.44 5.71 0.61
CA GLY A 278 -5.47 6.23 -0.35
C GLY A 278 -4.15 5.45 -0.37
N ARG A 279 -3.72 4.87 0.75
CA ARG A 279 -2.52 4.04 0.82
C ARG A 279 -2.70 2.74 0.03
N TRP A 280 -3.84 2.08 0.20
CA TRP A 280 -4.17 0.86 -0.52
C TRP A 280 -4.44 1.12 -2.02
N ALA A 281 -5.24 2.12 -2.36
CA ALA A 281 -5.52 2.48 -3.74
C ALA A 281 -4.24 2.89 -4.50
N GLY A 282 -3.31 3.55 -3.81
CA GLY A 282 -2.00 3.89 -4.35
C GLY A 282 -1.16 2.67 -4.67
N ALA A 283 -1.08 1.70 -3.76
CA ALA A 283 -0.38 0.44 -4.01
C ALA A 283 -0.99 -0.32 -5.19
N LEU A 284 -2.32 -0.40 -5.26
CA LEU A 284 -3.04 -1.04 -6.35
C LEU A 284 -2.76 -0.38 -7.71
N LEU A 285 -2.78 0.95 -7.78
CA LEU A 285 -2.47 1.68 -9.01
C LEU A 285 -1.01 1.53 -9.44
N ALA A 286 -0.08 1.55 -8.49
CA ALA A 286 1.34 1.33 -8.78
C ALA A 286 1.54 -0.04 -9.43
N ASP A 287 0.94 -1.07 -8.85
CA ASP A 287 0.94 -2.44 -9.38
C ASP A 287 0.36 -2.50 -10.79
N ALA A 288 -0.89 -2.11 -10.93
CA ALA A 288 -1.63 -2.26 -12.18
C ALA A 288 -1.02 -1.48 -13.34
N THR A 289 -0.40 -0.34 -13.07
CA THR A 289 0.09 0.57 -14.12
C THR A 289 1.58 0.41 -14.42
N GLY A 290 2.28 -0.50 -13.74
CA GLY A 290 3.70 -0.74 -13.95
C GLY A 290 4.54 0.54 -13.82
N GLY A 291 4.17 1.44 -12.90
CA GLY A 291 4.85 2.73 -12.68
C GLY A 291 4.58 3.81 -13.73
N ARG A 292 3.65 3.62 -14.67
CA ARG A 292 3.25 4.69 -15.61
C ARG A 292 2.49 5.81 -14.92
N LEU A 293 1.77 5.50 -13.85
CA LEU A 293 1.22 6.44 -12.89
C LEU A 293 2.03 6.35 -11.59
N LEU A 294 2.31 7.51 -11.00
CA LEU A 294 2.89 7.62 -9.68
C LEU A 294 1.79 8.02 -8.68
N PRO A 295 1.19 7.08 -7.95
CA PRO A 295 0.24 7.42 -6.90
C PRO A 295 0.96 7.96 -5.67
N VAL A 296 0.40 9.03 -5.09
CA VAL A 296 0.88 9.66 -3.86
C VAL A 296 -0.30 9.89 -2.94
N ALA A 297 -0.39 9.13 -1.86
CA ALA A 297 -1.32 9.43 -0.78
C ALA A 297 -0.81 10.67 -0.04
N VAL A 298 -1.65 11.70 0.05
CA VAL A 298 -1.34 12.95 0.76
C VAL A 298 -2.17 13.05 2.03
N GLU A 299 -1.70 13.85 2.98
CA GLU A 299 -2.28 13.93 4.33
C GLU A 299 -3.60 14.69 4.37
N SER A 300 -3.74 15.68 3.48
CA SER A 300 -4.91 16.55 3.41
C SER A 300 -5.00 17.24 2.04
N PRO A 301 -6.12 17.86 1.73
CA PRO A 301 -6.32 18.65 0.50
C PRO A 301 -5.30 19.77 0.29
N ASP A 302 -4.86 20.39 1.38
CA ASP A 302 -3.91 21.51 1.35
C ASP A 302 -2.44 21.06 1.40
N SER A 303 -2.20 19.74 1.41
CA SER A 303 -0.84 19.20 1.46
C SER A 303 -0.05 19.54 0.19
N PRO A 304 1.23 19.90 0.31
CA PRO A 304 2.11 20.07 -0.83
C PRO A 304 2.13 18.82 -1.70
N GLY A 305 1.91 19.00 -3.00
CA GLY A 305 1.82 17.90 -3.97
C GLY A 305 0.41 17.32 -4.18
N ALA A 306 -0.61 17.80 -3.43
CA ALA A 306 -2.01 17.44 -3.68
C ALA A 306 -2.51 17.95 -5.04
N THR A 307 -2.00 19.10 -5.48
CA THR A 307 -2.34 19.74 -6.77
C THR A 307 -1.08 20.21 -7.46
N GLY A 308 -1.16 20.46 -8.77
CA GLY A 308 -0.07 21.05 -9.54
C GLY A 308 0.02 20.56 -10.98
N PRO A 309 0.93 21.16 -11.77
CA PRO A 309 1.21 20.68 -13.13
C PRO A 309 1.63 19.19 -13.10
N GLY A 310 1.03 18.39 -13.95
CA GLY A 310 1.33 16.96 -14.03
C GLY A 310 0.67 16.09 -12.95
N VAL A 311 -0.17 16.66 -12.09
CA VAL A 311 -0.92 15.96 -11.04
C VAL A 311 -2.38 15.79 -11.44
N LEU A 312 -2.89 14.58 -11.32
CA LEU A 312 -4.31 14.27 -11.29
C LEU A 312 -4.72 14.15 -9.82
N THR A 313 -5.59 15.04 -9.36
CA THR A 313 -6.06 15.05 -7.99
C THR A 313 -7.34 14.24 -7.87
N VAL A 314 -7.30 13.16 -7.05
CA VAL A 314 -8.44 12.27 -6.80
C VAL A 314 -8.84 12.36 -5.33
N GLY A 315 -10.02 12.92 -5.09
CA GLY A 315 -10.63 12.99 -3.75
C GLY A 315 -11.27 11.65 -3.38
N LEU A 316 -11.09 11.21 -2.13
CA LEU A 316 -11.58 9.94 -1.57
C LEU A 316 -12.40 10.19 -0.33
N GLY A 317 -13.61 9.64 -0.24
CA GLY A 317 -14.42 9.75 0.96
C GLY A 317 -15.61 8.81 1.05
N GLY A 318 -16.14 8.67 2.27
CA GLY A 318 -17.26 7.81 2.59
C GLY A 318 -18.64 8.42 2.32
N ALA A 319 -18.77 9.75 2.30
CA ALA A 319 -20.06 10.42 2.22
C ALA A 319 -20.43 10.87 0.80
N LEU A 320 -21.65 10.51 0.35
CA LEU A 320 -22.18 10.88 -0.96
C LEU A 320 -22.60 12.35 -1.11
N GLY A 321 -23.01 12.99 -0.01
CA GLY A 321 -23.73 14.28 -0.05
C GLY A 321 -22.88 15.53 0.06
N ALA A 322 -21.68 15.42 0.55
CA ALA A 322 -20.76 16.54 0.59
C ALA A 322 -20.13 16.65 -0.80
N GLY A 323 -20.43 17.69 -1.52
CA GLY A 323 -19.44 18.18 -2.47
C GLY A 323 -18.11 18.17 -1.72
N VAL A 324 -17.04 17.83 -2.39
CA VAL A 324 -15.67 17.99 -1.84
C VAL A 324 -15.69 19.26 -1.02
N GLY A 325 -15.39 19.16 0.30
CA GLY A 325 -15.60 20.29 1.21
C GLY A 325 -14.97 21.57 0.66
N PRO A 326 -15.39 22.75 1.06
CA PRO A 326 -14.93 23.98 0.49
C PRO A 326 -13.40 24.06 0.60
N GLY A 327 -12.69 23.69 -0.45
CA GLY A 327 -11.24 23.71 -0.46
C GLY A 327 -10.56 22.68 -1.38
N VAL A 328 -11.18 21.56 -1.71
CA VAL A 328 -10.52 20.59 -2.62
C VAL A 328 -11.09 20.71 -4.01
N ALA A 329 -10.39 21.40 -4.90
CA ALA A 329 -10.60 21.30 -6.32
C ALA A 329 -10.00 19.95 -6.81
N ALA A 330 -10.67 18.84 -6.51
CA ALA A 330 -10.29 17.55 -7.07
C ALA A 330 -10.72 17.47 -8.54
N ASP A 331 -9.84 16.96 -9.39
CA ASP A 331 -10.18 16.66 -10.79
C ASP A 331 -11.23 15.53 -10.87
N VAL A 332 -11.08 14.55 -9.98
CA VAL A 332 -11.99 13.41 -9.83
C VAL A 332 -12.31 13.23 -8.35
N ALA A 333 -13.56 12.98 -8.01
CA ALA A 333 -13.97 12.63 -6.65
C ALA A 333 -14.68 11.26 -6.64
N VAL A 334 -14.28 10.40 -5.72
CA VAL A 334 -14.86 9.06 -5.50
C VAL A 334 -15.42 9.01 -4.08
N ASN A 335 -16.73 8.88 -3.95
CA ASN A 335 -17.43 8.89 -2.67
C ASN A 335 -18.41 7.73 -2.57
N GLY A 336 -18.43 7.05 -1.45
CA GLY A 336 -19.37 5.96 -1.19
C GLY A 336 -18.90 4.97 -0.13
N PRO A 337 -19.60 3.83 0.00
CA PRO A 337 -19.30 2.80 0.97
C PRO A 337 -17.95 2.13 0.69
N LEU A 338 -17.30 1.60 1.74
CA LEU A 338 -15.94 1.03 1.66
C LEU A 338 -15.87 -0.18 0.71
N GLY A 339 -16.80 -1.12 0.78
CA GLY A 339 -16.81 -2.31 -0.09
C GLY A 339 -16.99 -1.95 -1.56
N ALA A 340 -17.84 -0.95 -1.86
CA ALA A 340 -17.98 -0.40 -3.20
C ALA A 340 -16.70 0.30 -3.68
N HIS A 341 -15.99 1.02 -2.81
CA HIS A 341 -14.68 1.58 -3.13
C HIS A 341 -13.67 0.50 -3.51
N LEU A 342 -13.52 -0.52 -2.66
CA LEU A 342 -12.55 -1.59 -2.90
C LEU A 342 -12.76 -2.24 -4.27
N LEU A 343 -13.99 -2.55 -4.62
CA LEU A 343 -14.31 -3.15 -5.92
C LEU A 343 -14.18 -2.15 -7.08
N THR A 344 -14.61 -0.89 -6.91
CA THR A 344 -14.44 0.16 -7.93
C THR A 344 -12.98 0.38 -8.29
N TRP A 345 -12.10 0.48 -7.28
CA TRP A 345 -10.68 0.74 -7.51
C TRP A 345 -9.98 -0.45 -8.17
N THR A 346 -10.31 -1.70 -7.84
CA THR A 346 -9.76 -2.88 -8.55
C THR A 346 -10.18 -2.89 -10.02
N TYR A 347 -11.45 -2.63 -10.32
CA TYR A 347 -11.92 -2.49 -11.70
C TYR A 347 -11.29 -1.30 -12.43
N ALA A 348 -11.17 -0.17 -11.77
CA ALA A 348 -10.53 1.02 -12.34
C ALA A 348 -9.05 0.80 -12.64
N ALA A 349 -8.32 0.14 -11.75
CA ALA A 349 -6.91 -0.20 -11.95
C ALA A 349 -6.73 -1.17 -13.14
N ALA A 350 -7.55 -2.21 -13.21
CA ALA A 350 -7.57 -3.16 -14.32
C ALA A 350 -7.90 -2.48 -15.66
N THR A 351 -8.89 -1.58 -15.67
CA THR A 351 -9.33 -0.81 -16.84
C THR A 351 -8.26 0.21 -17.29
N ALA A 352 -7.63 0.90 -16.32
CA ALA A 352 -6.53 1.83 -16.62
C ALA A 352 -5.34 1.11 -17.25
N ALA A 353 -5.02 -0.11 -16.78
CA ALA A 353 -3.96 -0.95 -17.35
C ALA A 353 -4.21 -1.27 -18.84
N VAL A 354 -5.46 -1.52 -19.24
CA VAL A 354 -5.83 -1.70 -20.67
C VAL A 354 -5.48 -0.45 -21.47
N THR A 355 -5.90 0.73 -21.00
CA THR A 355 -5.64 2.01 -21.68
C THR A 355 -4.14 2.30 -21.78
N LEU A 356 -3.40 2.03 -20.71
CA LEU A 356 -1.96 2.25 -20.59
C LEU A 356 -1.14 1.16 -21.29
N ARG A 357 -1.76 0.05 -21.71
CA ARG A 357 -1.09 -1.13 -22.27
C ARG A 357 -0.01 -1.67 -21.34
N THR A 358 -0.36 -1.83 -20.07
CA THR A 358 0.49 -2.44 -19.05
C THR A 358 -0.02 -3.83 -18.69
N ASP A 359 0.88 -4.69 -18.22
CA ASP A 359 0.50 -5.93 -17.57
C ASP A 359 0.22 -5.64 -16.09
N PRO A 360 -1.06 -5.71 -15.62
CA PRO A 360 -1.41 -5.41 -14.23
C PRO A 360 -0.98 -6.51 -13.25
N PHE A 361 -0.51 -7.62 -13.77
CA PHE A 361 -0.12 -8.80 -12.99
C PHE A 361 1.38 -9.12 -13.12
N ALA A 362 2.16 -8.21 -13.71
CA ALA A 362 3.61 -8.40 -13.82
C ALA A 362 4.21 -8.69 -12.43
N ALA A 363 5.00 -9.75 -12.34
CA ALA A 363 5.67 -10.07 -11.10
C ALA A 363 6.64 -8.94 -10.74
N PRO A 364 6.67 -8.49 -9.48
CA PRO A 364 7.68 -7.54 -9.04
C PRO A 364 9.07 -8.12 -9.25
N ALA A 365 10.03 -7.27 -9.60
CA ALA A 365 11.42 -7.71 -9.74
C ALA A 365 11.87 -8.39 -8.45
N ALA A 366 12.48 -9.58 -8.60
CA ALA A 366 12.94 -10.37 -7.46
C ALA A 366 13.77 -9.53 -6.49
N ALA A 367 13.47 -9.68 -5.21
CA ALA A 367 14.25 -9.05 -4.16
C ALA A 367 15.72 -9.51 -4.25
N ALA A 368 16.66 -8.57 -4.21
CA ALA A 368 18.06 -8.94 -4.08
C ALA A 368 18.27 -9.72 -2.76
N ALA A 369 19.15 -10.72 -2.79
CA ALA A 369 19.47 -11.49 -1.59
C ALA A 369 19.95 -10.57 -0.47
N HIS A 370 19.43 -10.75 0.74
CA HIS A 370 19.67 -9.89 1.89
C HIS A 370 20.70 -10.51 2.84
N ASP A 371 21.92 -10.75 2.37
CA ASP A 371 22.88 -11.52 3.17
C ASP A 371 23.91 -10.67 3.95
N GLU A 372 24.09 -9.38 3.63
CA GLU A 372 25.08 -8.54 4.33
C GLU A 372 24.59 -7.10 4.53
N ALA A 373 24.88 -6.57 5.72
CA ALA A 373 24.76 -5.15 5.99
C ALA A 373 25.86 -4.35 5.27
N ASP A 374 25.57 -3.08 5.00
CA ASP A 374 26.51 -2.17 4.35
C ASP A 374 27.56 -1.68 5.35
N SER A 375 28.85 -1.84 5.06
CA SER A 375 29.97 -1.59 5.98
C SER A 375 30.89 -0.43 5.57
N GLY A 376 30.52 0.38 4.56
CA GLY A 376 31.33 1.53 4.17
C GLY A 376 31.32 2.66 5.21
N PRO A 377 32.40 3.47 5.33
CA PRO A 377 32.40 4.63 6.21
C PRO A 377 31.42 5.71 5.72
N PRO A 378 30.83 6.53 6.63
CA PRO A 378 30.02 7.67 6.24
C PRO A 378 30.86 8.74 5.50
N SER A 379 30.23 9.51 4.63
CA SER A 379 30.82 10.67 3.98
C SER A 379 31.06 11.81 4.97
N SER A 380 30.15 11.97 5.92
CA SER A 380 30.28 12.86 7.09
C SER A 380 29.44 12.37 8.27
N VAL A 381 29.75 12.90 9.45
CA VAL A 381 28.95 12.71 10.67
C VAL A 381 28.60 14.08 11.21
N GLU A 382 27.32 14.38 11.34
CA GLU A 382 26.80 15.64 11.82
C GLU A 382 25.81 15.42 12.96
N ASP A 383 26.21 15.74 14.17
CA ASP A 383 25.45 15.55 15.40
C ASP A 383 24.88 14.13 15.55
N ALA A 384 23.59 13.94 15.23
CA ALA A 384 22.90 12.67 15.35
C ALA A 384 22.72 11.92 14.03
N ILE A 385 23.35 12.38 12.93
CA ILE A 385 23.17 11.83 11.58
C ILE A 385 24.52 11.50 10.93
N GLU A 386 24.68 10.28 10.47
CA GLU A 386 25.71 9.87 9.52
C GLU A 386 25.17 10.00 8.10
N VAL A 387 25.92 10.69 7.25
CA VAL A 387 25.57 10.92 5.84
C VAL A 387 26.35 9.97 4.96
N TYR A 388 25.67 9.23 4.11
CA TYR A 388 26.28 8.37 3.08
C TYR A 388 25.86 8.91 1.72
N ALA A 389 26.62 9.88 1.25
CA ALA A 389 26.35 10.59 0.02
C ALA A 389 26.72 9.73 -1.21
N PRO A 390 25.89 9.69 -2.26
CA PRO A 390 26.25 9.04 -3.51
C PRO A 390 27.35 9.81 -4.23
N SER A 391 28.04 9.15 -5.16
CA SER A 391 29.12 9.78 -5.94
C SER A 391 28.65 11.09 -6.61
N GLY A 392 29.43 12.14 -6.46
CA GLY A 392 29.13 13.47 -7.01
C GLY A 392 28.23 14.36 -6.14
N ALA A 393 27.72 13.85 -5.02
CA ALA A 393 26.99 14.66 -4.04
C ALA A 393 27.95 15.25 -2.99
N PRO A 394 27.64 16.44 -2.40
CA PRO A 394 28.34 16.96 -1.22
C PRO A 394 28.30 15.96 -0.06
N ALA A 395 29.33 15.99 0.78
CA ALA A 395 29.43 15.08 1.91
C ALA A 395 28.59 15.51 3.11
N ASP A 396 28.30 16.80 3.25
CA ASP A 396 27.52 17.36 4.36
C ASP A 396 26.01 17.14 4.16
N LEU A 397 25.26 17.11 5.27
CA LEU A 397 23.82 16.81 5.29
C LEU A 397 23.01 17.78 4.42
N THR A 398 23.23 19.08 4.61
CA THR A 398 22.47 20.11 3.88
C THR A 398 22.78 20.07 2.39
N GLY A 399 24.06 20.03 2.04
CA GLY A 399 24.51 19.94 0.65
C GLY A 399 24.01 18.67 -0.05
N ALA A 400 24.08 17.51 0.62
CA ALA A 400 23.58 16.24 0.07
C ALA A 400 22.07 16.25 -0.16
N LEU A 401 21.29 16.83 0.78
CA LEU A 401 19.85 17.02 0.60
C LEU A 401 19.54 17.97 -0.56
N CYS A 402 20.19 19.14 -0.62
CA CYS A 402 20.00 20.07 -1.74
C CYS A 402 20.33 19.40 -3.08
N TRP A 403 21.47 18.71 -3.16
CA TRP A 403 21.86 17.98 -4.38
C TRP A 403 20.82 16.94 -4.80
N LEU A 404 20.24 16.22 -3.82
CA LEU A 404 19.18 15.23 -4.08
C LEU A 404 17.92 15.88 -4.64
N LEU A 405 17.53 17.03 -4.08
CA LEU A 405 16.30 17.75 -4.44
C LEU A 405 16.44 18.52 -5.76
N ASP A 406 17.54 19.26 -5.94
CA ASP A 406 17.79 20.10 -7.12
C ASP A 406 18.04 19.26 -8.39
N GLY A 407 18.53 18.04 -8.20
CA GLY A 407 18.76 17.12 -9.30
C GLY A 407 17.53 16.39 -9.81
N LEU A 408 16.33 16.66 -9.28
CA LEU A 408 15.08 16.05 -9.76
C LEU A 408 14.65 16.66 -11.10
N GLY A 409 14.59 15.83 -12.14
CA GLY A 409 14.06 16.21 -13.45
C GLY A 409 12.55 16.49 -13.42
N GLU A 410 12.04 17.03 -14.54
CA GLU A 410 10.62 17.43 -14.63
C GLU A 410 9.62 16.29 -14.41
N ARG A 411 9.99 15.06 -14.76
CA ARG A 411 9.16 13.86 -14.64
C ARG A 411 9.67 12.90 -13.56
N GLU A 412 10.52 13.38 -12.69
CA GLU A 412 11.07 12.59 -11.59
C GLU A 412 10.37 12.91 -10.27
N HIS A 413 10.49 12.00 -9.34
CA HIS A 413 9.97 12.15 -7.99
C HIS A 413 11.06 11.81 -6.97
N LEU A 414 10.85 12.21 -5.73
CA LEU A 414 11.65 11.77 -4.60
C LEU A 414 10.91 10.66 -3.85
N ALA A 415 11.57 9.52 -3.70
CA ALA A 415 11.08 8.44 -2.84
C ALA A 415 11.85 8.43 -1.52
N VAL A 416 11.14 8.61 -0.41
CA VAL A 416 11.68 8.53 0.95
C VAL A 416 11.28 7.20 1.56
N THR A 417 12.25 6.40 2.00
CA THR A 417 12.02 5.13 2.69
C THR A 417 12.73 5.13 4.03
N ALA A 418 11.97 4.96 5.12
CA ALA A 418 12.49 4.95 6.49
C ALA A 418 12.42 3.55 7.09
N TYR A 419 13.57 2.98 7.46
CA TYR A 419 13.69 1.71 8.19
C TYR A 419 13.79 2.03 9.68
N LEU A 420 12.66 2.41 10.27
CA LEU A 420 12.50 2.90 11.63
C LEU A 420 11.15 2.46 12.19
N ASP A 421 10.89 2.78 13.46
CA ASP A 421 9.62 2.50 14.11
C ASP A 421 8.52 3.50 13.67
N PRO A 422 7.46 3.05 12.96
CA PRO A 422 6.40 3.94 12.50
C PRO A 422 5.64 4.67 13.62
N ARG A 423 5.69 4.17 14.85
CA ARG A 423 5.02 4.78 16.02
C ARG A 423 5.96 5.67 16.79
N ALA A 424 7.13 5.17 17.17
CA ALA A 424 8.10 5.94 17.95
C ALA A 424 8.72 7.09 17.14
N ASP A 425 8.97 6.88 15.85
CA ASP A 425 9.57 7.85 14.94
C ASP A 425 8.52 8.54 14.02
N ALA A 426 7.23 8.49 14.36
CA ALA A 426 6.09 8.94 13.54
C ALA A 426 6.25 10.37 12.98
N ALA A 427 6.92 11.27 13.73
CA ALA A 427 7.18 12.65 13.31
C ALA A 427 7.94 12.73 11.98
N LEU A 428 8.73 11.69 11.63
CA LEU A 428 9.50 11.64 10.38
C LEU A 428 8.60 11.68 9.12
N ALA A 429 7.35 11.24 9.21
CA ALA A 429 6.39 11.34 8.10
C ALA A 429 6.16 12.79 7.65
N GLY A 430 6.35 13.77 8.55
CA GLY A 430 6.32 15.21 8.23
C GLY A 430 7.41 15.64 7.22
N LEU A 431 8.40 14.80 6.96
CA LEU A 431 9.42 15.07 5.95
C LEU A 431 8.83 15.13 4.53
N ARG A 432 7.83 14.30 4.21
CA ARG A 432 7.18 14.30 2.89
C ARG A 432 6.65 15.68 2.48
N PRO A 433 5.76 16.33 3.23
CA PRO A 433 5.24 17.64 2.84
C PRO A 433 6.30 18.74 2.87
N LEU A 434 7.31 18.67 3.73
CA LEU A 434 8.43 19.61 3.74
C LEU A 434 9.22 19.53 2.42
N LEU A 435 9.62 18.34 2.02
CA LEU A 435 10.39 18.12 0.78
C LEU A 435 9.54 18.41 -0.46
N ALA A 436 8.25 18.05 -0.46
CA ALA A 436 7.35 18.34 -1.57
C ALA A 436 7.15 19.86 -1.78
N ARG A 437 7.11 20.64 -0.70
CA ARG A 437 7.04 22.11 -0.77
C ARG A 437 8.31 22.72 -1.39
N HIS A 438 9.46 22.15 -1.05
CA HIS A 438 10.74 22.60 -1.58
C HIS A 438 10.89 22.29 -3.07
N THR A 439 10.73 21.02 -3.46
CA THR A 439 10.98 20.55 -4.82
C THR A 439 9.92 20.95 -5.83
N ARG A 440 8.67 21.19 -5.37
CA ARG A 440 7.47 21.26 -6.22
C ARG A 440 7.32 20.02 -7.11
N ARG A 441 7.92 18.90 -6.70
CA ARG A 441 7.86 17.59 -7.35
C ARG A 441 7.12 16.61 -6.45
N PRO A 442 6.60 15.51 -6.99
CA PRO A 442 6.00 14.46 -6.18
C PRO A 442 7.03 13.90 -5.19
N VAL A 443 6.63 13.73 -3.95
CA VAL A 443 7.41 13.07 -2.91
C VAL A 443 6.56 11.98 -2.30
N THR A 444 7.07 10.74 -2.32
CA THR A 444 6.49 9.62 -1.61
C THR A 444 7.23 9.38 -0.30
N PHE A 445 6.52 8.90 0.72
CA PHE A 445 7.11 8.49 1.99
C PHE A 445 6.57 7.11 2.36
N THR A 446 7.47 6.19 2.71
CA THR A 446 7.11 4.83 3.13
C THR A 446 7.99 4.39 4.30
N TRP A 447 7.39 3.61 5.22
CA TRP A 447 8.16 2.87 6.22
C TRP A 447 8.68 1.58 5.59
N GLY A 448 9.98 1.32 5.72
CA GLY A 448 10.63 0.13 5.18
C GLY A 448 10.38 -1.14 6.04
N PRO A 449 10.53 -2.30 5.46
CA PRO A 449 10.98 -2.67 4.11
C PRO A 449 9.85 -2.65 3.06
N ARG A 450 9.18 -1.54 2.95
CA ARG A 450 8.06 -1.34 2.04
C ARG A 450 8.59 -0.88 0.70
N ARG A 451 8.84 -1.80 -0.20
CA ARG A 451 9.20 -1.44 -1.55
C ARG A 451 8.00 -0.75 -2.20
N PRO A 452 8.20 0.38 -2.86
CA PRO A 452 7.37 0.72 -3.99
C PRO A 452 7.62 -0.39 -5.04
N GLU A 453 6.74 -1.36 -5.11
CA GLU A 453 6.97 -2.63 -5.83
C GLU A 453 7.13 -2.45 -7.34
N HIS A 454 6.82 -1.29 -7.89
CA HIS A 454 6.93 -0.96 -9.30
C HIS A 454 7.64 0.37 -9.59
N THR A 455 8.61 0.77 -8.77
CA THR A 455 9.43 1.92 -9.11
C THR A 455 10.47 1.59 -10.18
N ASP A 456 10.01 1.23 -11.36
CA ASP A 456 10.71 1.57 -12.60
C ASP A 456 10.60 3.08 -12.88
N THR A 457 10.01 3.80 -11.93
CA THR A 457 9.82 5.23 -11.95
C THR A 457 11.15 5.93 -11.82
N ARG A 458 11.41 6.78 -12.78
CA ARG A 458 12.55 7.69 -12.80
C ARG A 458 12.47 8.56 -11.55
N GLY A 459 13.49 8.49 -10.66
CA GLY A 459 13.48 9.26 -9.43
C GLY A 459 14.77 9.13 -8.64
N ARG A 460 14.86 9.91 -7.58
CA ARG A 460 15.93 9.88 -6.59
C ARG A 460 15.41 9.30 -5.29
N HIS A 461 16.29 8.73 -4.50
CA HIS A 461 15.90 8.02 -3.30
C HIS A 461 16.61 8.59 -2.07
N LEU A 462 15.83 8.80 -1.00
CA LEU A 462 16.31 9.08 0.34
C LEU A 462 16.01 7.87 1.22
N GLN A 463 17.04 7.15 1.64
CA GLN A 463 16.92 6.04 2.57
C GLN A 463 17.33 6.50 3.96
N ILE A 464 16.46 6.27 4.94
CA ILE A 464 16.70 6.64 6.34
C ILE A 464 16.73 5.36 7.16
N THR A 465 17.83 5.16 7.89
CA THR A 465 18.02 4.05 8.84
C THR A 465 18.35 4.61 10.21
N GLY A 466 18.29 3.81 11.27
CA GLY A 466 18.63 4.30 12.60
C GLY A 466 19.28 3.26 13.48
N ALA A 467 20.07 3.70 14.43
CA ALA A 467 20.67 2.85 15.42
C ALA A 467 19.61 2.13 16.26
N VAL A 468 19.87 0.90 16.59
CA VAL A 468 19.06 0.09 17.49
C VAL A 468 19.84 0.00 18.82
N THR A 469 19.26 0.56 19.87
CA THR A 469 19.87 0.54 21.22
C THR A 469 19.53 -0.71 22.00
N ASP A 470 18.41 -1.35 21.67
CA ASP A 470 17.86 -2.49 22.38
C ASP A 470 17.35 -3.49 21.33
N ASP A 471 18.22 -4.42 20.96
CA ASP A 471 17.97 -5.40 19.92
C ASP A 471 17.17 -6.60 20.44
N LEU A 472 16.66 -7.43 19.57
CA LEU A 472 15.90 -8.62 19.86
C LEU A 472 16.45 -9.80 19.05
N GLU A 473 16.79 -10.89 19.73
CA GLU A 473 17.21 -12.13 19.09
C GLU A 473 16.03 -12.79 18.35
N VAL A 474 16.33 -13.45 17.23
CA VAL A 474 15.35 -14.30 16.55
C VAL A 474 15.54 -15.74 17.05
N PRO A 475 14.58 -16.32 17.80
CA PRO A 475 14.73 -17.65 18.38
C PRO A 475 15.09 -18.72 17.37
N GLY A 476 16.21 -19.44 17.60
CA GLY A 476 16.71 -20.51 16.72
C GLY A 476 17.28 -20.02 15.38
N ARG A 477 17.69 -18.75 15.30
CA ARG A 477 18.40 -18.17 14.15
C ARG A 477 19.71 -17.54 14.60
N PRO A 478 20.76 -17.48 13.74
CA PRO A 478 22.05 -16.88 14.06
C PRO A 478 22.06 -15.35 13.83
N TYR A 479 20.91 -14.69 13.82
CA TYR A 479 20.78 -13.25 13.60
C TYR A 479 19.68 -12.66 14.47
N THR A 480 19.76 -11.35 14.66
CA THR A 480 18.78 -10.55 15.40
C THR A 480 17.81 -9.82 14.46
N PHE A 481 16.75 -9.22 15.00
CA PHE A 481 15.82 -8.39 14.26
C PHE A 481 16.52 -7.15 13.66
N ALA A 482 17.41 -6.48 14.41
CA ALA A 482 18.17 -5.34 13.87
C ALA A 482 19.07 -5.74 12.70
N GLN A 483 19.74 -6.89 12.78
CA GLN A 483 20.55 -7.40 11.67
C GLN A 483 19.70 -7.71 10.45
N LEU A 484 18.50 -8.29 10.65
CA LEU A 484 17.55 -8.56 9.57
C LEU A 484 17.09 -7.25 8.90
N GLN A 485 16.73 -6.22 9.68
CA GLN A 485 16.34 -4.91 9.16
C GLN A 485 17.49 -4.24 8.38
N ALA A 486 18.69 -4.26 8.94
CA ALA A 486 19.87 -3.70 8.27
C ALA A 486 20.17 -4.39 6.93
N ALA A 487 20.05 -5.73 6.87
CA ALA A 487 20.21 -6.49 5.64
C ALA A 487 19.15 -6.16 4.59
N GLN A 488 17.88 -5.96 5.00
CA GLN A 488 16.81 -5.52 4.12
C GLN A 488 17.09 -4.12 3.54
N ALA A 489 17.46 -3.15 4.38
CA ALA A 489 17.80 -1.79 3.94
C ALA A 489 18.97 -1.80 2.95
N ALA A 490 20.02 -2.59 3.22
CA ALA A 490 21.17 -2.74 2.34
C ALA A 490 20.79 -3.42 1.00
N GLY A 491 19.94 -4.44 1.04
CA GLY A 491 19.43 -5.13 -0.15
C GLY A 491 18.65 -4.21 -1.08
N ASP A 492 17.74 -3.42 -0.51
CA ASP A 492 16.94 -2.45 -1.28
C ASP A 492 17.82 -1.35 -1.90
N ARG A 493 18.83 -0.86 -1.16
CA ARG A 493 19.79 0.10 -1.69
C ARG A 493 20.62 -0.48 -2.84
N ARG A 494 21.11 -1.73 -2.72
CA ARG A 494 21.82 -2.41 -3.81
C ARG A 494 20.95 -2.59 -5.06
N ALA A 495 19.69 -2.94 -4.89
CA ALA A 495 18.74 -3.07 -5.98
C ALA A 495 18.52 -1.74 -6.74
N LEU A 496 18.48 -0.61 -6.01
CA LEU A 496 18.38 0.73 -6.59
C LEU A 496 19.69 1.13 -7.30
N ALA A 497 20.84 0.89 -6.69
CA ALA A 497 22.16 1.16 -7.29
C ALA A 497 22.37 0.35 -8.57
N GLY A 498 21.95 -0.92 -8.61
CA GLY A 498 22.00 -1.75 -9.81
C GLY A 498 21.14 -1.24 -10.98
N ARG A 499 20.23 -0.30 -10.70
CA ARG A 499 19.42 0.41 -11.70
C ARG A 499 19.91 1.84 -11.97
N GLU A 500 21.12 2.16 -11.53
CA GLU A 500 21.73 3.50 -11.64
C GLU A 500 20.87 4.61 -10.99
N ARG A 501 20.14 4.29 -9.92
CA ARG A 501 19.33 5.27 -9.18
C ARG A 501 20.14 5.90 -8.05
N PRO A 502 20.25 7.23 -7.99
CA PRO A 502 20.93 7.89 -6.87
C PRO A 502 20.21 7.64 -5.56
N VAL A 503 20.93 7.13 -4.56
CA VAL A 503 20.42 6.91 -3.21
C VAL A 503 21.27 7.70 -2.22
N LEU A 504 20.66 8.67 -1.54
CA LEU A 504 21.24 9.29 -0.35
C LEU A 504 20.79 8.45 0.85
N ARG A 505 21.74 7.90 1.61
CA ARG A 505 21.41 7.21 2.87
C ARG A 505 21.78 8.10 4.05
N LEU A 506 20.84 8.24 4.98
CA LEU A 506 21.04 8.88 6.27
C LEU A 506 20.88 7.84 7.37
N HIS A 507 21.83 7.77 8.30
CA HIS A 507 21.72 6.89 9.45
C HIS A 507 21.64 7.70 10.74
N LEU A 508 20.54 7.53 11.47
CA LEU A 508 20.29 8.26 12.71
C LEU A 508 20.98 7.54 13.87
N THR A 509 22.11 8.06 14.33
CA THR A 509 22.86 7.48 15.47
C THR A 509 22.12 7.62 16.80
N LYS A 510 21.24 8.61 16.91
CA LYS A 510 20.28 8.82 17.99
C LYS A 510 18.94 9.16 17.34
N ARG A 511 18.01 8.19 17.26
CA ARG A 511 16.77 8.29 16.46
C ARG A 511 15.99 9.59 16.69
N ALA A 512 15.56 9.86 17.92
CA ALA A 512 14.75 11.05 18.21
C ALA A 512 15.46 12.38 17.88
N ALA A 513 16.73 12.49 18.22
CA ALA A 513 17.54 13.68 17.89
C ALA A 513 17.78 13.81 16.38
N GLY A 514 18.08 12.69 15.71
CA GLY A 514 18.27 12.67 14.26
C GLY A 514 17.00 13.00 13.48
N VAL A 515 15.83 12.52 13.91
CA VAL A 515 14.51 12.90 13.35
C VAL A 515 14.29 14.41 13.48
N ALA A 516 14.51 14.98 14.66
CA ALA A 516 14.36 16.43 14.89
C ALA A 516 15.34 17.24 14.03
N GLN A 517 16.62 16.83 13.98
CA GLN A 517 17.67 17.47 13.16
C GLN A 517 17.30 17.42 11.67
N LEU A 518 16.86 16.27 11.17
CA LEU A 518 16.51 16.10 9.75
C LEU A 518 15.30 16.95 9.35
N LEU A 519 14.27 17.01 10.18
CA LEU A 519 13.08 17.84 9.95
C LEU A 519 13.44 19.34 9.97
N ASP A 520 14.28 19.77 10.92
CA ASP A 520 14.77 21.16 10.99
C ASP A 520 15.62 21.51 9.77
N THR A 521 16.55 20.63 9.36
CA THR A 521 17.38 20.83 8.16
C THR A 521 16.50 20.91 6.90
N ALA A 522 15.56 19.97 6.72
CA ALA A 522 14.62 20.00 5.59
C ALA A 522 13.71 21.25 5.60
N GLY A 523 13.36 21.77 6.77
CA GLY A 523 12.58 23.02 6.91
C GLY A 523 13.39 24.27 6.56
N ARG A 524 14.71 24.26 6.76
CA ARG A 524 15.62 25.38 6.48
C ARG A 524 16.19 25.37 5.07
N THR A 525 16.19 24.24 4.38
CA THR A 525 16.58 24.14 2.97
C THR A 525 15.63 25.01 2.14
N ARG A 526 15.76 26.32 2.29
CA ARG A 526 15.10 27.32 1.46
C ARG A 526 16.13 27.87 0.49
N THR A 527 15.75 27.87 -0.77
CA THR A 527 16.43 28.63 -1.83
C THR A 527 16.81 30.01 -1.42
#